data_7378c93d5e4b5b983e8584778735c02d
#
_entry.id   7378c93d5e4b5b983e8584778735c02d
#
_cell.length_a   1.000
_cell.length_b   1.000
_cell.length_c   1.000
_cell.angle_alpha   90.00
_cell.angle_beta   90.00
_cell.angle_gamma   90.00
#
_symmetry.space_group_name_H-M   'P 1'
#
loop_
_entity.id
_entity.type
_entity.pdbx_description
1 polymer ?
#
loop_
_entity_poly.entity_id
_entity_poly.type
_entity_poly.pdbx_seq_one_letter_code
_entity_poly.pdbx_strand_id
1 'polypeptide(L)'
;PDDVLVAVHAASVNPKDWKLNYNLAVAASPVMVRHLPPLFGDDLAGIVVDKGRNVRDFEIGDAVYGMDMRLRTASLAELARISQRRIAKKPENLSFAQAAAMPLASLTALQGLHKGKAEAGKSVLIIGASGGVGSFAVQIAKNLGLHVTGVCSGRNTDFVRELGADAVIDYTQGDYRQSAGEFDLVFDVTSYETPLTCAALLGKKGYFISTGGDGKSMLGTPFYRLLGKKAGTVVVESYRRDLETLKAMVEAGTLTPIIDSTFTLAESEAAYNRSRSGRCRGKVVIEVASD
;
A
#
# COMPACT_ATOMS: atom_id res chain seq x y z
N PRO A 1 -26.27 -0.02 8.40
CA PRO A 1 -27.02 -1.06 7.69
C PRO A 1 -26.15 -1.86 6.70
N ASP A 2 -25.11 -1.25 6.11
CA ASP A 2 -24.24 -1.81 5.06
C ASP A 2 -22.82 -2.18 5.56
N ASP A 3 -22.60 -2.06 6.87
CA ASP A 3 -21.32 -2.32 7.49
C ASP A 3 -21.36 -3.65 8.24
N VAL A 4 -20.18 -4.23 8.44
CA VAL A 4 -19.94 -5.33 9.37
C VAL A 4 -19.16 -4.82 10.58
N LEU A 5 -19.31 -5.50 11.71
CA LEU A 5 -18.43 -5.35 12.88
C LEU A 5 -17.44 -6.51 12.85
N VAL A 6 -16.16 -6.18 12.90
CA VAL A 6 -15.06 -7.14 12.84
C VAL A 6 -14.34 -7.15 14.18
N ALA A 7 -14.18 -8.32 14.79
CA ALA A 7 -13.20 -8.56 15.83
C ALA A 7 -11.82 -8.58 15.15
N VAL A 8 -11.01 -7.56 15.42
CA VAL A 8 -9.72 -7.37 14.75
C VAL A 8 -8.69 -8.27 15.38
N HIS A 9 -8.08 -9.14 14.60
CA HIS A 9 -6.94 -9.97 15.01
C HIS A 9 -5.62 -9.26 14.73
N ALA A 10 -5.53 -8.58 13.58
CA ALA A 10 -4.34 -7.82 13.21
C ALA A 10 -4.68 -6.58 12.40
N ALA A 11 -3.83 -5.57 12.52
CA ALA A 11 -3.81 -4.34 11.75
C ALA A 11 -2.42 -4.07 11.20
N SER A 12 -2.24 -3.15 10.24
CA SER A 12 -0.92 -2.78 9.79
C SER A 12 -0.68 -1.27 9.80
N VAL A 13 0.56 -0.89 10.05
CA VAL A 13 0.98 0.51 10.10
C VAL A 13 1.29 1.02 8.70
N ASN A 14 0.79 2.21 8.39
CA ASN A 14 1.04 2.92 7.15
C ASN A 14 1.66 4.30 7.41
N PRO A 15 2.47 4.84 6.47
CA PRO A 15 3.04 6.19 6.63
C PRO A 15 2.00 7.28 6.86
N LYS A 16 0.77 7.10 6.38
CA LYS A 16 -0.36 8.02 6.62
C LYS A 16 -0.68 8.15 8.11
N ASP A 17 -0.63 7.06 8.87
CA ASP A 17 -1.06 7.02 10.27
C ASP A 17 -0.26 7.97 11.18
N TRP A 18 1.01 8.21 10.82
CA TRP A 18 1.88 9.13 11.57
C TRP A 18 2.18 10.44 10.82
N LYS A 19 1.96 10.53 9.50
CA LYS A 19 2.11 11.77 8.72
C LYS A 19 0.88 12.68 8.88
N LEU A 20 -0.31 12.14 8.95
CA LEU A 20 -1.53 12.85 9.33
C LEU A 20 -1.48 13.14 10.83
N ASN A 21 -0.72 14.18 11.18
CA ASN A 21 -0.63 14.62 12.55
C ASN A 21 -2.03 15.10 12.96
N TYR A 22 -2.67 14.39 13.91
CA TYR A 22 -3.95 14.77 14.50
C TYR A 22 -4.00 16.26 14.87
N ASN A 23 -2.88 16.78 15.38
CA ASN A 23 -2.72 18.20 15.72
C ASN A 23 -2.85 19.13 14.51
N LEU A 24 -2.42 18.71 13.32
CA LEU A 24 -2.55 19.53 12.11
C LEU A 24 -3.97 19.50 11.56
N ALA A 25 -4.65 18.36 11.64
CA ALA A 25 -6.07 18.24 11.29
C ALA A 25 -6.95 19.04 12.26
N VAL A 26 -6.64 19.03 13.57
CA VAL A 26 -7.30 19.86 14.61
C VAL A 26 -7.05 21.34 14.37
N ALA A 27 -5.84 21.74 13.99
CA ALA A 27 -5.49 23.13 13.68
C ALA A 27 -6.19 23.64 12.41
N ALA A 28 -6.36 22.77 11.40
CA ALA A 28 -7.02 23.11 10.14
C ALA A 28 -8.55 23.19 10.24
N SER A 29 -9.18 22.49 11.19
CA SER A 29 -10.64 22.51 11.39
C SER A 29 -11.01 22.11 12.82
N PRO A 30 -10.84 23.03 13.81
CA PRO A 30 -11.09 22.73 15.23
C PRO A 30 -12.52 22.28 15.53
N VAL A 31 -13.49 22.70 14.72
CA VAL A 31 -14.92 22.35 14.92
C VAL A 31 -15.22 20.93 14.42
N MET A 32 -14.61 20.51 13.32
CA MET A 32 -14.89 19.21 12.69
C MET A 32 -14.20 18.05 13.42
N VAL A 33 -13.02 18.29 13.99
CA VAL A 33 -12.20 17.25 14.61
C VAL A 33 -12.50 17.08 16.11
N ARG A 34 -13.09 18.09 16.75
CA ARG A 34 -13.41 18.06 18.20
C ARG A 34 -14.39 16.95 18.61
N HIS A 35 -15.13 16.40 17.66
CA HIS A 35 -16.13 15.35 17.89
C HIS A 35 -15.77 14.01 17.24
N LEU A 36 -14.62 13.91 16.56
CA LEU A 36 -14.16 12.65 16.00
C LEU A 36 -13.13 12.03 16.95
N PRO A 37 -13.32 10.78 17.42
CA PRO A 37 -12.27 10.10 18.13
C PRO A 37 -11.04 9.99 17.22
N PRO A 38 -9.83 9.99 17.77
CA PRO A 38 -8.63 9.70 16.98
C PRO A 38 -8.73 8.27 16.44
N LEU A 39 -9.09 8.16 15.17
CA LEU A 39 -9.21 6.88 14.48
C LEU A 39 -7.86 6.56 13.88
N PHE A 40 -7.20 5.52 14.38
CA PHE A 40 -5.91 5.05 13.92
C PHE A 40 -6.03 3.73 13.18
N GLY A 41 -5.23 3.60 12.12
CA GLY A 41 -5.15 2.41 11.30
C GLY A 41 -6.25 2.33 10.25
N ASP A 42 -5.85 1.91 9.06
CA ASP A 42 -6.74 1.68 7.92
C ASP A 42 -6.91 0.19 7.63
N ASP A 43 -5.81 -0.55 7.64
CA ASP A 43 -5.75 -1.98 7.33
C ASP A 43 -6.22 -2.85 8.49
N LEU A 44 -7.04 -3.84 8.22
CA LEU A 44 -7.44 -4.84 9.20
C LEU A 44 -7.55 -6.25 8.59
N ALA A 45 -7.39 -7.24 9.45
CA ALA A 45 -7.85 -8.61 9.24
C ALA A 45 -8.44 -9.14 10.55
N GLY A 46 -9.52 -9.87 10.47
CA GLY A 46 -10.24 -10.38 11.64
C GLY A 46 -11.49 -11.16 11.27
N ILE A 47 -12.36 -11.38 12.24
CA ILE A 47 -13.58 -12.19 12.10
C ILE A 47 -14.81 -11.27 12.23
N VAL A 48 -15.77 -11.46 11.35
CA VAL A 48 -17.07 -10.77 11.41
C VAL A 48 -17.83 -11.28 12.64
N VAL A 49 -18.17 -10.38 13.57
CA VAL A 49 -18.91 -10.70 14.80
C VAL A 49 -20.34 -10.16 14.79
N ASP A 50 -20.63 -9.17 13.94
CA ASP A 50 -21.99 -8.65 13.72
C ASP A 50 -22.10 -8.06 12.32
N LYS A 51 -23.33 -7.97 11.79
CA LYS A 51 -23.58 -7.42 10.46
C LYS A 51 -24.84 -6.60 10.36
N GLY A 52 -24.77 -5.51 9.59
CA GLY A 52 -25.93 -4.68 9.29
C GLY A 52 -26.96 -5.40 8.41
N ARG A 53 -28.21 -5.00 8.51
CA ARG A 53 -29.37 -5.63 7.84
C ARG A 53 -29.26 -5.74 6.31
N ASN A 54 -28.43 -4.90 5.67
CA ASN A 54 -28.23 -4.92 4.21
C ASN A 54 -26.99 -5.73 3.79
N VAL A 55 -26.21 -6.28 4.73
CA VAL A 55 -25.05 -7.11 4.41
C VAL A 55 -25.51 -8.47 3.91
N ARG A 56 -25.11 -8.84 2.68
CA ARG A 56 -25.49 -10.10 2.01
C ARG A 56 -24.32 -11.02 1.71
N ASP A 57 -23.11 -10.45 1.61
CA ASP A 57 -21.95 -11.17 1.09
C ASP A 57 -21.06 -11.74 2.21
N PHE A 58 -21.39 -11.44 3.48
CA PHE A 58 -20.63 -11.89 4.64
C PHE A 58 -21.58 -12.41 5.73
N GLU A 59 -21.12 -13.46 6.42
CA GLU A 59 -21.78 -14.04 7.58
C GLU A 59 -20.94 -13.84 8.84
N ILE A 60 -21.60 -13.93 10.00
CA ILE A 60 -20.90 -13.97 11.30
C ILE A 60 -20.00 -15.20 11.31
N GLY A 61 -18.73 -15.03 11.71
CA GLY A 61 -17.70 -16.06 11.66
C GLY A 61 -16.81 -16.01 10.41
N ASP A 62 -17.16 -15.21 9.38
CA ASP A 62 -16.30 -15.07 8.20
C ASP A 62 -14.98 -14.36 8.59
N ALA A 63 -13.86 -14.97 8.20
CA ALA A 63 -12.56 -14.34 8.25
C ALA A 63 -12.41 -13.35 7.07
N VAL A 64 -12.12 -12.08 7.36
CA VAL A 64 -12.09 -11.00 6.39
C VAL A 64 -10.82 -10.17 6.49
N TYR A 65 -10.48 -9.47 5.42
CA TYR A 65 -9.43 -8.47 5.38
C TYR A 65 -9.83 -7.30 4.49
N GLY A 66 -9.27 -6.13 4.73
CA GLY A 66 -9.53 -4.94 3.94
C GLY A 66 -9.05 -3.67 4.58
N MET A 67 -9.43 -2.53 4.01
CA MET A 67 -9.05 -1.23 4.55
C MET A 67 -10.09 -0.15 4.29
N ASP A 68 -10.11 0.89 5.12
CA ASP A 68 -10.90 2.10 4.86
C ASP A 68 -10.14 3.38 5.24
N MET A 69 -9.75 4.15 4.24
CA MET A 69 -9.06 5.45 4.41
C MET A 69 -10.00 6.63 4.73
N ARG A 70 -11.31 6.41 4.86
CA ARG A 70 -12.30 7.50 5.01
C ARG A 70 -12.45 8.00 6.44
N LEU A 71 -11.51 7.72 7.33
CA LEU A 71 -11.55 8.11 8.75
C LEU A 71 -12.83 7.62 9.48
N ARG A 72 -13.35 6.47 9.09
CA ARG A 72 -14.55 5.84 9.68
C ARG A 72 -14.26 4.53 10.35
N THR A 73 -13.11 3.95 10.07
CA THR A 73 -12.63 2.68 10.59
C THR A 73 -11.39 2.96 11.45
N ALA A 74 -11.38 2.40 12.64
CA ALA A 74 -10.22 2.38 13.52
C ALA A 74 -9.78 0.92 13.61
N SER A 75 -8.79 0.52 12.83
CA SER A 75 -8.32 -0.86 12.82
C SER A 75 -7.38 -1.19 13.97
N LEU A 76 -6.82 -0.17 14.64
CA LEU A 76 -6.03 -0.34 15.87
C LEU A 76 -6.97 -0.34 17.10
N ALA A 77 -7.90 -1.27 17.11
CA ALA A 77 -8.89 -1.49 18.15
C ALA A 77 -9.35 -2.95 18.12
N GLU A 78 -9.85 -3.46 19.22
CA GLU A 78 -10.39 -4.84 19.32
C GLU A 78 -11.59 -5.07 18.38
N LEU A 79 -12.38 -4.04 18.17
CA LEU A 79 -13.56 -4.07 17.30
C LEU A 79 -13.51 -2.91 16.29
N ALA A 80 -13.69 -3.22 15.02
CA ALA A 80 -13.74 -2.23 13.96
C ALA A 80 -15.00 -2.37 13.11
N ARG A 81 -15.65 -1.23 12.83
CA ARG A 81 -16.77 -1.17 11.89
C ARG A 81 -16.26 -0.81 10.51
N ILE A 82 -16.58 -1.62 9.50
CA ILE A 82 -16.15 -1.39 8.12
C ILE A 82 -17.26 -1.75 7.13
N SER A 83 -17.33 -1.03 6.00
CA SER A 83 -18.30 -1.32 4.95
C SER A 83 -18.00 -2.66 4.26
N GLN A 84 -19.05 -3.48 4.03
CA GLN A 84 -18.94 -4.73 3.27
C GLN A 84 -18.30 -4.57 1.88
N ARG A 85 -18.34 -3.36 1.30
CA ARG A 85 -17.76 -3.08 -0.02
C ARG A 85 -16.24 -2.92 0.00
N ARG A 86 -15.64 -2.80 1.20
CA ARG A 86 -14.22 -2.47 1.42
C ARG A 86 -13.42 -3.63 1.97
N ILE A 87 -14.05 -4.77 2.12
CA ILE A 87 -13.46 -6.00 2.60
C ILE A 87 -13.69 -7.14 1.61
N ALA A 88 -12.85 -8.16 1.72
CA ALA A 88 -13.01 -9.47 1.07
C ALA A 88 -12.76 -10.58 2.09
N LYS A 89 -13.13 -11.82 1.76
CA LYS A 89 -12.75 -12.99 2.56
C LYS A 89 -11.23 -13.13 2.57
N LYS A 90 -10.66 -13.35 3.74
CA LYS A 90 -9.23 -13.55 3.93
C LYS A 90 -8.72 -14.71 3.06
N PRO A 91 -7.54 -14.61 2.42
CA PRO A 91 -6.89 -15.75 1.79
C PRO A 91 -6.72 -16.90 2.80
N GLU A 92 -7.07 -18.13 2.40
CA GLU A 92 -7.06 -19.28 3.31
C GLU A 92 -5.65 -19.63 3.80
N ASN A 93 -4.66 -19.44 2.94
CA ASN A 93 -3.25 -19.73 3.19
C ASN A 93 -2.47 -18.64 3.93
N LEU A 94 -3.13 -17.60 4.44
CA LEU A 94 -2.50 -16.53 5.23
C LEU A 94 -2.96 -16.54 6.67
N SER A 95 -2.07 -16.19 7.61
CA SER A 95 -2.42 -15.76 8.96
C SER A 95 -3.14 -14.40 8.94
N PHE A 96 -3.78 -13.99 10.06
CA PHE A 96 -4.37 -12.66 10.16
C PHE A 96 -3.32 -11.55 10.05
N ALA A 97 -2.15 -11.73 10.64
CA ALA A 97 -1.02 -10.81 10.54
C ALA A 97 -0.59 -10.60 9.08
N GLN A 98 -0.45 -11.67 8.30
CA GLN A 98 -0.11 -11.60 6.89
C GLN A 98 -1.23 -10.94 6.08
N ALA A 99 -2.49 -11.28 6.35
CA ALA A 99 -3.64 -10.69 5.66
C ALA A 99 -3.78 -9.19 5.96
N ALA A 100 -3.56 -8.75 7.21
CA ALA A 100 -3.58 -7.34 7.58
C ALA A 100 -2.44 -6.53 6.93
N ALA A 101 -1.30 -7.16 6.61
CA ALA A 101 -0.19 -6.50 5.92
C ALA A 101 -0.51 -6.13 4.47
N MET A 102 -1.58 -6.66 3.87
CA MET A 102 -1.86 -6.53 2.45
C MET A 102 -2.59 -5.25 2.04
N PRO A 103 -3.79 -4.90 2.59
CA PRO A 103 -4.79 -4.14 1.87
C PRO A 103 -4.27 -2.83 1.28
N LEU A 104 -3.86 -1.86 2.08
CA LEU A 104 -3.45 -0.56 1.58
C LEU A 104 -2.25 -0.65 0.63
N ALA A 105 -1.24 -1.41 1.01
CA ALA A 105 0.02 -1.48 0.26
C ALA A 105 -0.16 -2.21 -1.08
N SER A 106 -0.83 -3.37 -1.08
CA SER A 106 -1.06 -4.15 -2.32
C SER A 106 -2.08 -3.49 -3.25
N LEU A 107 -3.14 -2.87 -2.71
CA LEU A 107 -4.09 -2.08 -3.50
C LEU A 107 -3.40 -0.86 -4.14
N THR A 108 -2.53 -0.17 -3.40
CA THR A 108 -1.74 0.94 -3.94
C THR A 108 -0.85 0.46 -5.09
N ALA A 109 -0.18 -0.68 -4.93
CA ALA A 109 0.65 -1.27 -5.95
C ALA A 109 -0.17 -1.66 -7.21
N LEU A 110 -1.27 -2.41 -7.03
CA LEU A 110 -2.14 -2.86 -8.13
C LEU A 110 -2.73 -1.68 -8.89
N GLN A 111 -3.34 -0.73 -8.18
CA GLN A 111 -3.97 0.43 -8.80
C GLN A 111 -2.96 1.38 -9.43
N GLY A 112 -1.75 1.49 -8.85
CA GLY A 112 -0.65 2.25 -9.42
C GLY A 112 -0.17 1.69 -10.76
N LEU A 113 0.04 0.38 -10.82
CA LEU A 113 0.42 -0.33 -12.05
C LEU A 113 -0.66 -0.20 -13.12
N HIS A 114 -1.93 -0.41 -12.78
CA HIS A 114 -3.05 -0.23 -13.72
C HIS A 114 -3.14 1.21 -14.25
N LYS A 115 -3.00 2.21 -13.35
CA LYS A 115 -3.03 3.62 -13.73
C LYS A 115 -1.86 4.01 -14.63
N GLY A 116 -0.70 3.38 -14.41
CA GLY A 116 0.49 3.50 -15.25
C GLY A 116 0.43 2.74 -16.58
N LYS A 117 -0.70 2.06 -16.85
CA LYS A 117 -0.90 1.23 -18.05
C LYS A 117 0.15 0.12 -18.17
N ALA A 118 0.42 -0.54 -17.04
CA ALA A 118 1.25 -1.73 -17.00
C ALA A 118 0.61 -2.85 -17.84
N GLU A 119 1.36 -3.38 -18.79
CA GLU A 119 0.94 -4.44 -19.71
C GLU A 119 2.11 -5.40 -19.93
N ALA A 120 1.82 -6.65 -20.22
CA ALA A 120 2.85 -7.67 -20.48
C ALA A 120 3.87 -7.23 -21.55
N GLY A 121 5.14 -7.51 -21.29
CA GLY A 121 6.26 -7.14 -22.15
C GLY A 121 6.77 -5.71 -21.99
N LYS A 122 6.08 -4.85 -21.21
CA LYS A 122 6.57 -3.49 -20.89
C LYS A 122 7.59 -3.52 -19.76
N SER A 123 8.38 -2.45 -19.69
CA SER A 123 9.38 -2.24 -18.64
C SER A 123 8.86 -1.29 -17.56
N VAL A 124 9.15 -1.62 -16.28
CA VAL A 124 8.82 -0.77 -15.13
C VAL A 124 10.03 -0.57 -14.23
N LEU A 125 10.27 0.70 -13.85
CA LEU A 125 11.17 1.05 -12.75
C LEU A 125 10.35 1.30 -11.49
N ILE A 126 10.61 0.53 -10.42
CA ILE A 126 9.94 0.68 -9.13
C ILE A 126 10.91 1.31 -8.14
N ILE A 127 10.69 2.58 -7.79
CA ILE A 127 11.52 3.33 -6.85
C ILE A 127 11.01 3.08 -5.44
N GLY A 128 11.88 2.54 -4.56
CA GLY A 128 11.51 2.09 -3.21
C GLY A 128 11.03 0.63 -3.16
N ALA A 129 11.57 -0.22 -4.03
CA ALA A 129 11.15 -1.60 -4.26
C ALA A 129 11.13 -2.50 -3.01
N SER A 130 11.94 -2.21 -1.99
CA SER A 130 12.02 -3.01 -0.75
C SER A 130 11.01 -2.65 0.32
N GLY A 131 10.28 -1.53 0.17
CA GLY A 131 9.30 -1.05 1.15
C GLY A 131 7.95 -1.75 1.06
N GLY A 132 6.98 -1.31 1.89
CA GLY A 132 5.66 -1.93 1.96
C GLY A 132 4.95 -2.01 0.61
N VAL A 133 4.75 -0.87 -0.08
CA VAL A 133 4.14 -0.85 -1.42
C VAL A 133 5.06 -1.46 -2.47
N GLY A 134 6.39 -1.19 -2.37
CA GLY A 134 7.35 -1.65 -3.36
C GLY A 134 7.44 -3.18 -3.46
N SER A 135 7.44 -3.87 -2.32
CA SER A 135 7.50 -5.34 -2.29
C SER A 135 6.29 -6.00 -2.97
N PHE A 136 5.11 -5.42 -2.85
CA PHE A 136 3.93 -5.85 -3.61
C PHE A 136 4.02 -5.44 -5.08
N ALA A 137 4.50 -4.22 -5.37
CA ALA A 137 4.58 -3.72 -6.74
C ALA A 137 5.51 -4.57 -7.61
N VAL A 138 6.65 -5.02 -7.08
CA VAL A 138 7.56 -5.95 -7.78
C VAL A 138 6.83 -7.24 -8.15
N GLN A 139 6.22 -7.92 -7.18
CA GLN A 139 5.55 -9.19 -7.39
C GLN A 139 4.35 -9.07 -8.33
N ILE A 140 3.50 -8.04 -8.14
CA ILE A 140 2.33 -7.81 -9.00
C ILE A 140 2.77 -7.46 -10.43
N ALA A 141 3.81 -6.65 -10.60
CA ALA A 141 4.35 -6.34 -11.92
C ALA A 141 4.87 -7.59 -12.64
N LYS A 142 5.52 -8.52 -11.91
CA LYS A 142 5.94 -9.82 -12.47
C LYS A 142 4.74 -10.67 -12.86
N ASN A 143 3.70 -10.73 -12.04
CA ASN A 143 2.45 -11.44 -12.36
C ASN A 143 1.76 -10.87 -13.62
N LEU A 144 1.90 -9.57 -13.87
CA LEU A 144 1.40 -8.92 -15.08
C LEU A 144 2.33 -9.09 -16.30
N GLY A 145 3.45 -9.78 -16.16
CA GLY A 145 4.40 -10.06 -17.23
C GLY A 145 5.30 -8.89 -17.63
N LEU A 146 5.58 -7.94 -16.70
CA LEU A 146 6.49 -6.83 -16.96
C LEU A 146 7.96 -7.24 -16.77
N HIS A 147 8.84 -6.47 -17.41
CA HIS A 147 10.27 -6.43 -17.06
C HIS A 147 10.47 -5.44 -15.91
N VAL A 148 10.84 -5.94 -14.73
CA VAL A 148 10.87 -5.18 -13.48
C VAL A 148 12.31 -4.83 -13.11
N THR A 149 12.58 -3.53 -12.98
CA THR A 149 13.79 -3.01 -12.34
C THR A 149 13.43 -2.36 -11.02
N GLY A 150 14.00 -2.87 -9.92
CA GLY A 150 13.77 -2.33 -8.57
C GLY A 150 14.89 -1.38 -8.14
N VAL A 151 14.55 -0.22 -7.57
CA VAL A 151 15.50 0.70 -6.93
C VAL A 151 15.39 0.57 -5.43
N CYS A 152 16.49 0.24 -4.76
CA CYS A 152 16.57 0.11 -3.30
C CYS A 152 17.98 0.43 -2.79
N SER A 153 18.22 0.37 -1.48
CA SER A 153 19.58 0.42 -0.93
C SER A 153 20.30 -0.92 -1.09
N GLY A 154 21.64 -0.90 -1.17
CA GLY A 154 22.48 -2.08 -1.39
C GLY A 154 22.17 -3.26 -0.47
N ARG A 155 21.87 -3.01 0.80
CA ARG A 155 21.47 -4.05 1.77
C ARG A 155 20.18 -4.80 1.42
N ASN A 156 19.40 -4.30 0.45
CA ASN A 156 18.10 -4.85 0.06
C ASN A 156 18.11 -5.43 -1.37
N THR A 157 19.25 -5.44 -2.06
CA THR A 157 19.33 -5.85 -3.47
C THR A 157 18.91 -7.30 -3.65
N ASP A 158 19.41 -8.21 -2.83
CA ASP A 158 19.09 -9.64 -2.93
C ASP A 158 17.62 -9.89 -2.59
N PHE A 159 17.12 -9.25 -1.54
CA PHE A 159 15.70 -9.30 -1.19
C PHE A 159 14.79 -8.86 -2.36
N VAL A 160 15.13 -7.78 -3.07
CA VAL A 160 14.31 -7.29 -4.19
C VAL A 160 14.43 -8.25 -5.41
N ARG A 161 15.58 -8.92 -5.61
CA ARG A 161 15.70 -9.99 -6.60
C ARG A 161 14.85 -11.23 -6.25
N GLU A 162 14.83 -11.61 -4.96
CA GLU A 162 13.99 -12.71 -4.46
C GLU A 162 12.50 -12.45 -4.66
N LEU A 163 12.06 -11.17 -4.62
CA LEU A 163 10.68 -10.78 -4.97
C LEU A 163 10.37 -10.93 -6.46
N GLY A 164 11.37 -11.22 -7.31
CA GLY A 164 11.22 -11.47 -8.74
C GLY A 164 11.65 -10.30 -9.63
N ALA A 165 12.33 -9.26 -9.13
CA ALA A 165 12.87 -8.20 -9.98
C ALA A 165 13.94 -8.75 -10.94
N ASP A 166 13.83 -8.41 -12.23
CA ASP A 166 14.80 -8.83 -13.27
C ASP A 166 16.13 -8.09 -13.12
N ALA A 167 16.09 -6.83 -12.67
CA ALA A 167 17.26 -6.02 -12.35
C ALA A 167 17.04 -5.23 -11.05
N VAL A 168 18.14 -4.94 -10.35
CA VAL A 168 18.08 -4.12 -9.12
C VAL A 168 19.20 -3.09 -9.17
N ILE A 169 18.84 -1.83 -8.87
CA ILE A 169 19.76 -0.71 -8.80
C ILE A 169 19.89 -0.27 -7.35
N ASP A 170 21.14 -0.20 -6.89
CA ASP A 170 21.48 0.35 -5.58
C ASP A 170 21.69 1.86 -5.68
N TYR A 171 20.72 2.64 -5.17
CA TYR A 171 20.80 4.11 -5.19
C TYR A 171 21.93 4.67 -4.32
N THR A 172 22.55 3.85 -3.46
CA THR A 172 23.68 4.30 -2.61
C THR A 172 25.01 4.33 -3.36
N GLN A 173 25.08 3.71 -4.55
CA GLN A 173 26.27 3.66 -5.41
C GLN A 173 26.33 4.78 -6.44
N GLY A 174 25.27 5.59 -6.57
CA GLY A 174 25.24 6.70 -7.52
C GLY A 174 23.82 7.13 -7.88
N ASP A 175 23.71 8.11 -8.76
CA ASP A 175 22.43 8.61 -9.23
C ASP A 175 21.85 7.68 -10.31
N TYR A 176 20.94 6.81 -9.90
CA TYR A 176 20.26 5.86 -10.81
C TYR A 176 19.52 6.53 -11.97
N ARG A 177 19.16 7.83 -11.84
CA ARG A 177 18.47 8.58 -12.89
C ARG A 177 19.32 8.79 -14.14
N GLN A 178 20.65 8.65 -14.01
CA GLN A 178 21.59 8.81 -15.13
C GLN A 178 21.96 7.49 -15.79
N SER A 179 21.79 6.37 -15.11
CA SER A 179 22.33 5.07 -15.54
C SER A 179 21.29 3.98 -15.79
N ALA A 180 20.04 4.19 -15.37
CA ALA A 180 19.02 3.14 -15.38
C ALA A 180 18.41 2.84 -16.77
N GLY A 181 18.59 3.72 -17.78
CA GLY A 181 17.93 3.61 -19.07
C GLY A 181 16.50 4.15 -19.11
N GLU A 182 15.75 3.84 -20.17
CA GLU A 182 14.37 4.30 -20.35
C GLU A 182 13.37 3.19 -20.04
N PHE A 183 12.22 3.58 -19.45
CA PHE A 183 11.13 2.70 -19.04
C PHE A 183 9.79 3.14 -19.61
N ASP A 184 8.88 2.18 -19.82
CA ASP A 184 7.48 2.44 -20.15
C ASP A 184 6.70 2.98 -18.95
N LEU A 185 7.11 2.60 -17.73
CA LEU A 185 6.52 3.05 -16.48
C LEU A 185 7.62 3.31 -15.44
N VAL A 186 7.60 4.49 -14.83
CA VAL A 186 8.31 4.79 -13.59
C VAL A 186 7.28 4.88 -12.48
N PHE A 187 7.36 3.97 -11.51
CA PHE A 187 6.47 3.93 -10.35
C PHE A 187 7.25 4.31 -9.08
N ASP A 188 7.10 5.56 -8.66
CA ASP A 188 7.68 6.06 -7.41
C ASP A 188 6.74 5.81 -6.25
N VAL A 189 7.06 4.80 -5.43
CA VAL A 189 6.30 4.48 -4.22
C VAL A 189 6.79 5.22 -2.99
N THR A 190 7.90 5.97 -3.12
CA THR A 190 8.47 6.79 -2.04
C THR A 190 7.88 8.20 -1.99
N SER A 191 7.36 8.68 -3.11
CA SER A 191 6.90 10.06 -3.34
C SER A 191 7.99 11.13 -3.26
N TYR A 192 9.26 10.76 -3.44
CA TYR A 192 10.37 11.72 -3.46
C TYR A 192 10.66 12.26 -4.86
N GLU A 193 10.26 11.53 -5.89
CA GLU A 193 10.53 11.88 -7.28
C GLU A 193 9.37 12.65 -7.94
N THR A 194 9.69 13.30 -9.03
CA THR A 194 8.75 14.01 -9.88
C THR A 194 8.90 13.56 -11.34
N PRO A 195 7.90 13.78 -12.21
CA PRO A 195 8.06 13.50 -13.64
C PRO A 195 9.22 14.24 -14.29
N LEU A 196 9.65 15.38 -13.73
CA LEU A 196 10.79 16.15 -14.25
C LEU A 196 12.12 15.53 -13.81
N THR A 197 12.27 15.13 -12.55
CA THR A 197 13.49 14.47 -12.05
C THR A 197 13.70 13.12 -12.72
N CYS A 198 12.61 12.45 -13.10
CA CYS A 198 12.63 11.17 -13.81
C CYS A 198 12.51 11.30 -15.34
N ALA A 199 12.66 12.50 -15.91
CA ALA A 199 12.42 12.72 -17.35
C ALA A 199 13.33 11.87 -18.25
N ALA A 200 14.57 11.65 -17.85
CA ALA A 200 15.53 10.79 -18.58
C ALA A 200 15.23 9.30 -18.47
N LEU A 201 14.42 8.89 -17.49
CA LEU A 201 14.00 7.49 -17.26
C LEU A 201 12.72 7.13 -18.02
N LEU A 202 12.05 8.11 -18.63
CA LEU A 202 10.77 7.91 -19.29
C LEU A 202 10.95 7.85 -20.81
N GLY A 203 10.68 6.69 -21.39
CA GLY A 203 10.58 6.55 -22.83
C GLY A 203 9.53 7.49 -23.42
N LYS A 204 9.51 7.66 -24.76
CA LYS A 204 8.62 8.62 -25.47
C LYS A 204 7.14 8.50 -25.10
N LYS A 205 6.67 7.30 -24.74
CA LYS A 205 5.29 7.01 -24.31
C LYS A 205 5.19 6.70 -22.84
N GLY A 206 6.28 6.84 -22.08
CA GLY A 206 6.39 6.45 -20.69
C GLY A 206 5.44 7.22 -19.76
N TYR A 207 5.04 6.54 -18.71
CA TYR A 207 4.20 7.07 -17.64
C TYR A 207 5.00 7.23 -16.34
N PHE A 208 4.78 8.32 -15.62
CA PHE A 208 5.21 8.49 -14.25
C PHE A 208 4.02 8.34 -13.31
N ILE A 209 4.13 7.46 -12.33
CA ILE A 209 3.11 7.27 -11.29
C ILE A 209 3.77 7.44 -9.92
N SER A 210 3.13 8.22 -9.03
CA SER A 210 3.55 8.39 -7.64
C SER A 210 2.40 8.04 -6.70
N THR A 211 2.74 7.64 -5.48
CA THR A 211 1.76 7.35 -4.41
C THR A 211 1.21 8.61 -3.73
N GLY A 212 1.78 9.79 -4.00
CA GLY A 212 1.25 11.07 -3.50
C GLY A 212 1.42 11.30 -2.00
N GLY A 213 2.30 10.55 -1.35
CA GLY A 213 2.45 10.55 0.12
C GLY A 213 2.91 11.87 0.74
N ASP A 214 3.44 12.83 -0.05
CA ASP A 214 3.89 14.14 0.41
C ASP A 214 2.97 15.31 0.00
N GLY A 215 1.89 15.01 -0.73
CA GLY A 215 0.97 16.00 -1.29
C GLY A 215 1.52 16.79 -2.49
N LYS A 216 2.83 16.91 -2.67
CA LYS A 216 3.47 17.66 -3.77
C LYS A 216 3.16 17.02 -5.12
N SER A 217 3.24 15.69 -5.19
CA SER A 217 2.89 14.92 -6.40
C SER A 217 1.43 15.10 -6.78
N MET A 218 0.52 15.17 -5.81
CA MET A 218 -0.92 15.42 -6.06
C MET A 218 -1.15 16.79 -6.68
N LEU A 219 -0.55 17.82 -6.13
CA LEU A 219 -0.68 19.19 -6.62
C LEU A 219 0.07 19.39 -7.95
N GLY A 220 1.21 18.74 -8.14
CA GLY A 220 2.03 18.85 -9.34
C GLY A 220 1.50 18.07 -10.54
N THR A 221 0.76 16.99 -10.35
CA THR A 221 0.29 16.12 -11.46
C THR A 221 -0.47 16.88 -12.56
N PRO A 222 -1.44 17.79 -12.29
CA PRO A 222 -2.11 18.55 -13.32
C PRO A 222 -1.14 19.43 -14.11
N PHE A 223 -0.19 20.08 -13.44
CA PHE A 223 0.83 20.93 -14.05
C PHE A 223 1.74 20.12 -14.99
N TYR A 224 2.22 18.93 -14.57
CA TYR A 224 3.03 18.06 -15.42
C TYR A 224 2.28 17.58 -16.66
N ARG A 225 0.98 17.31 -16.52
CA ARG A 225 0.13 16.96 -17.68
C ARG A 225 0.00 18.14 -18.67
N LEU A 226 -0.12 19.36 -18.16
CA LEU A 226 -0.15 20.57 -19.01
C LEU A 226 1.17 20.73 -19.78
N LEU A 227 2.31 20.31 -19.23
CA LEU A 227 3.60 20.25 -19.90
C LEU A 227 3.75 19.04 -20.87
N GLY A 228 2.67 18.34 -21.20
CA GLY A 228 2.70 17.17 -22.08
C GLY A 228 3.30 15.91 -21.45
N LYS A 229 3.56 15.89 -20.15
CA LYS A 229 4.09 14.71 -19.44
C LYS A 229 2.96 13.79 -19.02
N LYS A 230 3.14 12.49 -19.23
CA LYS A 230 2.18 11.47 -18.79
C LYS A 230 2.46 11.13 -17.33
N ALA A 231 1.74 11.78 -16.43
CA ALA A 231 1.91 11.61 -15.01
C ALA A 231 0.58 11.36 -14.28
N GLY A 232 0.65 10.66 -13.18
CA GLY A 232 -0.50 10.40 -12.31
C GLY A 232 -0.08 10.15 -10.85
N THR A 233 -1.03 10.37 -9.95
CA THR A 233 -0.89 10.04 -8.54
C THR A 233 -1.93 8.98 -8.18
N VAL A 234 -1.53 7.98 -7.42
CA VAL A 234 -2.44 6.95 -6.90
C VAL A 234 -3.18 7.55 -5.71
N VAL A 235 -4.49 7.61 -5.81
CA VAL A 235 -5.39 7.76 -4.67
C VAL A 235 -6.04 6.40 -4.50
N VAL A 236 -5.55 5.63 -3.55
CA VAL A 236 -5.98 4.25 -3.35
C VAL A 236 -7.40 4.18 -2.80
N GLU A 237 -8.19 3.28 -3.35
CA GLU A 237 -9.54 2.96 -2.88
C GLU A 237 -9.66 1.46 -2.62
N SER A 238 -10.35 1.08 -1.55
CA SER A 238 -10.64 -0.33 -1.29
C SER A 238 -11.85 -0.76 -2.10
N TYR A 239 -11.60 -1.46 -3.19
CA TYR A 239 -12.64 -2.17 -3.95
C TYR A 239 -12.52 -3.66 -3.68
N ARG A 240 -13.64 -4.30 -3.34
CA ARG A 240 -13.67 -5.75 -3.11
C ARG A 240 -13.05 -6.54 -4.26
N ARG A 241 -13.39 -6.20 -5.51
CA ARG A 241 -12.86 -6.89 -6.70
C ARG A 241 -11.33 -6.89 -6.75
N ASP A 242 -10.70 -5.79 -6.33
CA ASP A 242 -9.24 -5.66 -6.34
C ASP A 242 -8.64 -6.52 -5.20
N LEU A 243 -9.30 -6.56 -4.02
CA LEU A 243 -8.92 -7.45 -2.92
C LEU A 243 -9.07 -8.93 -3.34
N GLU A 244 -10.15 -9.30 -4.03
CA GLU A 244 -10.36 -10.66 -4.55
C GLU A 244 -9.30 -11.04 -5.60
N THR A 245 -8.88 -10.10 -6.45
CA THR A 245 -7.77 -10.30 -7.39
C THR A 245 -6.46 -10.57 -6.64
N LEU A 246 -6.16 -9.78 -5.61
CA LEU A 246 -4.97 -9.97 -4.78
C LEU A 246 -5.02 -11.28 -3.99
N LYS A 247 -6.22 -11.65 -3.47
CA LYS A 247 -6.45 -12.95 -2.83
C LYS A 247 -6.11 -14.09 -3.77
N ALA A 248 -6.61 -14.04 -5.00
CA ALA A 248 -6.34 -15.09 -6.00
C ALA A 248 -4.83 -15.25 -6.30
N MET A 249 -4.08 -14.14 -6.37
CA MET A 249 -2.62 -14.17 -6.54
C MET A 249 -1.92 -14.82 -5.34
N VAL A 250 -2.39 -14.54 -4.11
CA VAL A 250 -1.85 -15.14 -2.89
C VAL A 250 -2.13 -16.64 -2.86
N GLU A 251 -3.36 -17.06 -3.13
CA GLU A 251 -3.76 -18.46 -3.11
C GLU A 251 -3.08 -19.27 -4.21
N ALA A 252 -2.74 -18.62 -5.33
CA ALA A 252 -1.91 -19.20 -6.39
C ALA A 252 -0.41 -19.24 -6.06
N GLY A 253 0.02 -18.69 -4.91
CA GLY A 253 1.44 -18.64 -4.50
C GLY A 253 2.29 -17.64 -5.28
N THR A 254 1.68 -16.73 -6.05
CA THR A 254 2.40 -15.75 -6.88
C THR A 254 2.51 -14.37 -6.23
N LEU A 255 1.89 -14.19 -5.06
CA LEU A 255 1.98 -12.98 -4.23
C LEU A 255 2.13 -13.36 -2.76
N THR A 256 3.17 -12.87 -2.11
CA THR A 256 3.45 -13.13 -0.70
C THR A 256 3.59 -11.80 0.05
N PRO A 257 2.80 -11.56 1.11
CA PRO A 257 2.98 -10.40 1.96
C PRO A 257 4.26 -10.56 2.79
N ILE A 258 5.08 -9.50 2.80
CA ILE A 258 6.34 -9.47 3.56
C ILE A 258 6.10 -8.65 4.83
N ILE A 259 6.32 -9.25 5.98
CA ILE A 259 6.26 -8.61 7.29
C ILE A 259 7.68 -8.29 7.75
N ASP A 260 7.97 -7.02 8.00
CA ASP A 260 9.23 -6.53 8.54
C ASP A 260 9.34 -6.82 10.04
N SER A 261 8.27 -6.55 10.76
CA SER A 261 8.19 -6.71 12.21
C SER A 261 6.73 -6.71 12.69
N THR A 262 6.51 -7.42 13.79
CA THR A 262 5.21 -7.54 14.45
C THR A 262 5.31 -6.98 15.87
N PHE A 263 4.28 -6.27 16.29
CA PHE A 263 4.14 -5.65 17.61
C PHE A 263 2.76 -5.96 18.18
N THR A 264 2.62 -5.87 19.48
CA THR A 264 1.32 -5.90 20.16
C THR A 264 0.65 -4.53 20.09
N LEU A 265 -0.65 -4.45 20.38
CA LEU A 265 -1.38 -3.18 20.46
C LEU A 265 -0.78 -2.22 21.48
N ALA A 266 -0.28 -2.75 22.62
CA ALA A 266 0.41 -1.97 23.64
C ALA A 266 1.74 -1.35 23.16
N GLU A 267 2.37 -1.94 22.15
CA GLU A 267 3.62 -1.50 21.54
C GLU A 267 3.42 -0.61 20.29
N SER A 268 2.23 -0.06 20.09
CA SER A 268 1.89 0.73 18.89
C SER A 268 2.86 1.88 18.64
N GLU A 269 3.39 2.53 19.68
CA GLU A 269 4.40 3.59 19.53
C GLU A 269 5.71 3.06 18.90
N ALA A 270 6.17 1.88 19.34
CA ALA A 270 7.35 1.23 18.77
C ALA A 270 7.11 0.85 17.30
N ALA A 271 5.92 0.35 16.97
CA ALA A 271 5.50 0.05 15.60
C ALA A 271 5.53 1.30 14.71
N TYR A 272 5.00 2.42 15.20
CA TYR A 272 5.07 3.70 14.47
C TYR A 272 6.52 4.18 14.28
N ASN A 273 7.35 4.09 15.32
CA ASN A 273 8.76 4.47 15.25
C ASN A 273 9.52 3.60 14.26
N ARG A 274 9.22 2.28 14.21
CA ARG A 274 9.76 1.38 13.19
C ARG A 274 9.37 1.83 11.79
N SER A 275 8.11 2.13 11.54
CA SER A 275 7.62 2.63 10.25
C SER A 275 8.27 3.98 9.86
N ARG A 276 8.38 4.92 10.81
CA ARG A 276 9.03 6.24 10.60
C ARG A 276 10.49 6.15 10.23
N SER A 277 11.18 5.08 10.64
CA SER A 277 12.60 4.89 10.31
C SER A 277 12.88 4.87 8.80
N GLY A 278 11.86 4.59 7.97
CA GLY A 278 12.00 4.45 6.51
C GLY A 278 12.87 3.26 6.09
N ARG A 279 13.15 2.33 7.00
CA ARG A 279 14.08 1.21 6.79
C ARG A 279 13.43 -0.16 6.81
N CYS A 280 12.09 -0.21 6.74
CA CYS A 280 11.33 -1.45 6.74
C CYS A 280 11.51 -2.22 5.42
N ARG A 281 11.60 -3.54 5.53
CA ARG A 281 11.43 -4.48 4.42
C ARG A 281 10.01 -5.02 4.44
N GLY A 282 9.12 -4.52 3.57
CA GLY A 282 7.71 -4.86 3.63
C GLY A 282 6.94 -4.05 4.69
N LYS A 283 6.05 -4.69 5.44
CA LYS A 283 5.05 -4.08 6.31
C LYS A 283 5.32 -4.28 7.80
N VAL A 284 4.95 -3.29 8.60
CA VAL A 284 4.89 -3.38 10.05
C VAL A 284 3.46 -3.74 10.44
N VAL A 285 3.30 -4.76 11.27
CA VAL A 285 2.01 -5.31 11.70
C VAL A 285 1.83 -5.12 13.20
N ILE A 286 0.60 -4.92 13.63
CA ILE A 286 0.18 -4.90 15.03
C ILE A 286 -0.85 -6.02 15.22
N GLU A 287 -0.53 -6.98 16.06
CA GLU A 287 -1.46 -8.01 16.55
C GLU A 287 -2.32 -7.40 17.64
N VAL A 288 -3.65 -7.46 17.45
CA VAL A 288 -4.63 -6.89 18.36
C VAL A 288 -5.17 -7.96 19.30
N ALA A 289 -5.41 -9.17 18.80
CA ALA A 289 -5.78 -10.34 19.57
C ALA A 289 -4.86 -11.50 19.21
N SER A 290 -4.57 -12.37 20.20
CA SER A 290 -3.91 -13.66 19.93
C SER A 290 -4.85 -14.58 19.16
N ASP A 291 -4.31 -15.27 18.17
CA ASP A 291 -5.03 -16.32 17.41
C ASP A 291 -5.52 -17.45 18.33
#